data_a62b4300e8e75dc7fb3d7898e8975f0b
#
_entry.id   a62b4300e8e75dc7fb3d7898e8975f0b
#
_cell.length_a   1.000
_cell.length_b   1.000
_cell.length_c   1.000
_cell.angle_alpha   90.00
_cell.angle_beta   90.00
_cell.angle_gamma   90.00
#
_symmetry.space_group_name_H-M   'P 1'
#
loop_
_entity.id
_entity.type
_entity.pdbx_description
1 polymer ?
#
loop_
_entity_poly.entity_id
_entity_poly.type
_entity_poly.pdbx_seq_one_letter_code
_entity_poly.pdbx_strand_id
1 'polypeptide(L)'
;MRNGEVTTINGAWNEESNAWVSEIWCLTGDCWLEITLPDKGRLVIKKAETLDGPWPKAKITTWTGPEFRIRIYGSTKYRYVRIYLTEEPVRIQFANTKGYAVRSL
;
A
#
# COMPACT_ATOMS: atom_id res chain seq x y z
N MET A 1 8.55 -9.22 21.98
CA MET A 1 7.69 -8.72 20.94
C MET A 1 8.46 -8.27 19.72
N ARG A 2 8.00 -8.62 18.63
CA ARG A 2 8.72 -8.32 17.44
C ARG A 2 8.17 -7.11 16.75
N ASN A 3 8.92 -6.04 16.76
CA ASN A 3 8.61 -4.89 15.92
C ASN A 3 9.08 -5.20 14.51
N GLY A 4 8.38 -4.71 13.54
CA GLY A 4 8.81 -4.89 12.19
C GLY A 4 8.42 -6.22 11.57
N GLU A 5 7.40 -6.83 12.09
CA GLU A 5 6.83 -8.00 11.45
C GLU A 5 6.42 -7.63 10.03
N VAL A 6 6.78 -8.47 9.06
CA VAL A 6 6.60 -8.18 7.66
C VAL A 6 5.44 -8.98 7.10
N THR A 7 4.56 -8.31 6.36
CA THR A 7 3.41 -8.95 5.73
C THR A 7 3.42 -8.63 4.25
N THR A 8 3.46 -9.67 3.42
CA THR A 8 3.49 -9.51 1.97
C THR A 8 2.16 -9.00 1.45
N ILE A 9 2.21 -8.06 0.52
CA ILE A 9 1.03 -7.49 -0.10
C ILE A 9 0.87 -8.14 -1.47
N ASN A 10 -0.31 -8.70 -1.71
CA ASN A 10 -0.63 -9.31 -3.00
C ASN A 10 -1.34 -8.31 -3.88
N GLY A 11 -1.20 -8.49 -5.19
CA GLY A 11 -1.88 -7.64 -6.15
C GLY A 11 -1.70 -8.16 -7.55
N ALA A 12 -2.22 -7.43 -8.52
CA ALA A 12 -2.14 -7.81 -9.92
C ALA A 12 -2.20 -6.58 -10.80
N TRP A 13 -1.69 -6.72 -12.01
CA TRP A 13 -1.79 -5.66 -13.00
C TRP A 13 -3.24 -5.46 -13.40
N ASN A 14 -3.68 -4.22 -13.42
CA ASN A 14 -5.05 -3.83 -13.79
C ASN A 14 -5.00 -3.00 -15.06
N GLU A 15 -5.58 -3.52 -16.12
CA GLU A 15 -5.54 -2.86 -17.42
C GLU A 15 -6.30 -1.54 -17.44
N GLU A 16 -7.42 -1.48 -16.74
CA GLU A 16 -8.22 -0.27 -16.70
C GLU A 16 -7.49 0.88 -16.03
N SER A 17 -6.80 0.58 -14.94
CA SER A 17 -6.03 1.59 -14.21
C SER A 17 -4.66 1.81 -14.82
N ASN A 18 -4.23 0.92 -15.70
CA ASN A 18 -2.87 0.89 -16.23
C ASN A 18 -1.86 0.94 -15.09
N ALA A 19 -2.07 0.06 -14.10
CA ALA A 19 -1.26 0.05 -12.89
C ALA A 19 -1.33 -1.32 -12.23
N TRP A 20 -0.33 -1.61 -11.43
CA TRP A 20 -0.39 -2.73 -10.50
C TRP A 20 -1.22 -2.28 -9.31
N VAL A 21 -2.23 -3.07 -8.94
CA VAL A 21 -3.17 -2.70 -7.89
C VAL A 21 -3.16 -3.76 -6.81
N SER A 22 -3.01 -3.34 -5.57
CA SER A 22 -2.98 -4.25 -4.45
C SER A 22 -4.37 -4.70 -4.04
N GLU A 23 -4.42 -5.78 -3.29
CA GLU A 23 -5.61 -6.13 -2.51
C GLU A 23 -5.94 -5.01 -1.52
N ILE A 24 -7.13 -5.03 -0.98
CA ILE A 24 -7.56 -4.00 -0.03
C ILE A 24 -7.10 -4.37 1.38
N TRP A 25 -6.54 -3.40 2.08
CA TRP A 25 -6.07 -3.57 3.44
C TRP A 25 -6.84 -2.64 4.37
N CYS A 26 -7.04 -3.09 5.60
CA CYS A 26 -7.60 -2.26 6.66
C CYS A 26 -6.45 -1.90 7.60
N LEU A 27 -6.17 -0.62 7.76
CA LEU A 27 -5.11 -0.16 8.64
C LEU A 27 -5.72 0.38 9.91
N THR A 28 -5.36 -0.24 11.04
CA THR A 28 -5.83 0.19 12.35
C THR A 28 -4.77 1.01 13.08
N GLY A 29 -3.60 1.16 12.48
CA GLY A 29 -2.51 1.95 13.02
C GLY A 29 -1.51 2.25 11.93
N ASP A 30 -0.41 2.90 12.33
CA ASP A 30 0.61 3.32 11.37
C ASP A 30 1.48 2.14 10.97
N CYS A 31 1.80 2.06 9.69
CA CYS A 31 2.63 0.99 9.14
C CYS A 31 3.67 1.59 8.21
N TRP A 32 4.75 0.86 7.99
CA TRP A 32 5.71 1.18 6.94
C TRP A 32 5.37 0.38 5.71
N LEU A 33 5.36 1.04 4.55
CA LEU A 33 5.23 0.37 3.26
C LEU A 33 6.60 0.31 2.63
N GLU A 34 7.05 -0.89 2.29
CA GLU A 34 8.36 -1.12 1.69
C GLU A 34 8.17 -1.73 0.32
N ILE A 35 8.75 -1.10 -0.70
CA ILE A 35 8.56 -1.49 -2.09
C ILE A 35 9.91 -1.61 -2.77
N THR A 36 10.10 -2.70 -3.53
CA THR A 36 11.23 -2.86 -4.42
C THR A 36 10.69 -2.95 -5.85
N LEU A 37 11.13 -2.03 -6.70
CA LEU A 37 10.76 -2.01 -8.11
C LEU A 37 11.99 -2.24 -8.95
N PRO A 38 11.81 -2.68 -10.22
CA PRO A 38 12.97 -2.85 -11.11
C PRO A 38 13.72 -1.55 -11.36
N ASP A 39 13.01 -0.42 -11.31
CA ASP A 39 13.56 0.89 -11.60
C ASP A 39 12.81 1.91 -10.76
N LYS A 40 12.74 3.13 -11.24
CA LYS A 40 11.98 4.19 -10.59
C LYS A 40 10.48 3.94 -10.78
N GLY A 41 9.67 4.58 -9.94
CA GLY A 41 8.24 4.39 -10.04
C GLY A 41 7.45 5.49 -9.40
N ARG A 42 6.13 5.36 -9.53
CA ARG A 42 5.18 6.25 -8.92
C ARG A 42 4.20 5.44 -8.11
N LEU A 43 3.94 5.92 -6.91
CA LEU A 43 3.03 5.30 -5.97
C LEU A 43 1.81 6.20 -5.80
N VAL A 44 0.64 5.60 -5.86
CA VAL A 44 -0.60 6.27 -5.48
C VAL A 44 -1.26 5.43 -4.42
N ILE A 45 -1.55 6.03 -3.27
CA ILE A 45 -2.28 5.38 -2.20
C ILE A 45 -3.67 5.97 -2.18
N LYS A 46 -4.69 5.11 -2.24
CA LYS A 46 -6.07 5.53 -2.15
C LYS A 46 -6.65 4.96 -0.86
N LYS A 47 -7.48 5.75 -0.21
CA LYS A 47 -8.13 5.35 1.04
C LYS A 47 -9.63 5.52 0.92
N ALA A 48 -10.37 4.71 1.66
CA ALA A 48 -11.83 4.77 1.63
C ALA A 48 -12.41 4.50 3.01
N GLU A 49 -13.63 4.99 3.20
CA GLU A 49 -14.37 4.74 4.43
C GLU A 49 -15.01 3.35 4.41
N THR A 50 -15.38 2.88 3.23
CA THR A 50 -15.99 1.56 3.05
C THR A 50 -15.30 0.84 1.90
N LEU A 51 -15.53 -0.47 1.82
CA LEU A 51 -14.93 -1.29 0.76
C LEU A 51 -15.39 -0.86 -0.63
N ASP A 52 -16.58 -0.29 -0.73
CA ASP A 52 -17.13 0.14 -2.02
C ASP A 52 -16.61 1.51 -2.46
N GLY A 53 -15.92 2.20 -1.58
CA GLY A 53 -15.44 3.53 -1.89
C GLY A 53 -16.41 4.62 -1.51
N PRO A 54 -16.23 5.83 -2.02
CA PRO A 54 -15.25 6.23 -3.03
C PRO A 54 -13.83 6.13 -2.53
N TRP A 55 -12.90 6.08 -3.50
CA TRP A 55 -11.48 5.87 -3.24
C TRP A 55 -10.68 7.11 -3.63
N PRO A 56 -10.74 8.19 -2.85
CA PRO A 56 -9.93 9.38 -3.16
C PRO A 56 -8.45 9.09 -2.97
N LYS A 57 -7.63 9.80 -3.74
CA LYS A 57 -6.19 9.68 -3.62
C LYS A 57 -5.76 10.33 -2.32
N ALA A 58 -5.09 9.58 -1.46
CA ALA A 58 -4.62 10.08 -0.18
C ALA A 58 -3.16 10.51 -0.25
N LYS A 59 -2.38 9.89 -1.15
CA LYS A 59 -0.97 10.21 -1.28
C LYS A 59 -0.49 9.84 -2.66
N ILE A 60 0.30 10.73 -3.26
CA ILE A 60 0.96 10.49 -4.54
C ILE A 60 2.42 10.81 -4.34
N THR A 61 3.30 9.90 -4.71
CA THR A 61 4.73 10.15 -4.62
C THR A 61 5.46 9.43 -5.74
N THR A 62 6.60 10.00 -6.13
CA THR A 62 7.48 9.39 -7.11
C THR A 62 8.85 9.25 -6.48
N TRP A 63 9.62 8.28 -6.97
CA TRP A 63 10.98 8.10 -6.48
C TRP A 63 11.85 7.52 -7.59
N THR A 64 13.15 7.62 -7.38
CA THR A 64 14.14 7.01 -8.25
C THR A 64 14.89 5.96 -7.45
N GLY A 65 15.34 4.94 -8.13
CA GLY A 65 16.04 3.84 -7.47
C GLY A 65 15.09 2.69 -7.17
N PRO A 66 15.65 1.51 -6.92
CA PRO A 66 14.82 0.30 -6.81
C PRO A 66 14.08 0.16 -5.49
N GLU A 67 14.52 0.82 -4.43
CA GLU A 67 13.92 0.62 -3.11
C GLU A 67 13.28 1.89 -2.59
N PHE A 68 12.13 1.72 -1.96
CA PHE A 68 11.37 2.83 -1.43
C PHE A 68 10.66 2.41 -0.16
N ARG A 69 10.63 3.30 0.81
CA ARG A 69 9.98 3.06 2.10
C ARG A 69 9.23 4.31 2.52
N ILE A 70 7.97 4.14 2.89
CA ILE A 70 7.15 5.27 3.29
C ILE A 70 6.23 4.85 4.43
N ARG A 71 5.95 5.78 5.32
CA ARG A 71 5.04 5.54 6.43
C ARG A 71 3.61 5.84 5.98
N ILE A 72 2.70 4.92 6.28
CA ILE A 72 1.29 5.10 6.02
C ILE A 72 0.59 5.18 7.36
N TYR A 73 -0.20 6.25 7.54
CA TYR A 73 -0.87 6.49 8.79
C TYR A 73 -2.25 5.85 8.78
N GLY A 74 -2.60 5.18 9.88
CA GLY A 74 -3.93 4.65 10.06
C GLY A 74 -4.92 5.77 10.27
N SER A 75 -6.19 5.47 9.99
CA SER A 75 -7.26 6.44 10.14
C SER A 75 -8.51 5.71 10.59
N THR A 76 -9.23 6.30 11.53
CA THR A 76 -10.48 5.71 11.98
C THR A 76 -11.58 5.91 10.95
N LYS A 77 -11.47 6.96 10.12
CA LYS A 77 -12.48 7.24 9.11
C LYS A 77 -12.15 6.57 7.78
N TYR A 78 -10.92 6.72 7.30
CA TYR A 78 -10.50 6.16 6.01
C TYR A 78 -9.58 5.00 6.27
N ARG A 79 -10.14 3.91 6.79
CA ARG A 79 -9.35 2.77 7.26
C ARG A 79 -8.96 1.80 6.15
N TYR A 80 -9.65 1.83 5.01
CA TYR A 80 -9.35 0.92 3.91
C TYR A 80 -8.35 1.56 2.98
N VAL A 81 -7.34 0.79 2.58
CA VAL A 81 -6.20 1.28 1.82
C VAL A 81 -5.97 0.38 0.62
N ARG A 82 -5.69 1.01 -0.50
CA ARG A 82 -5.35 0.32 -1.73
C ARG A 82 -4.14 1.02 -2.34
N ILE A 83 -3.22 0.22 -2.88
CA ILE A 83 -1.94 0.72 -3.37
C ILE A 83 -1.88 0.51 -4.87
N TYR A 84 -1.48 1.56 -5.60
CA TYR A 84 -1.34 1.55 -7.04
C TYR A 84 0.09 1.90 -7.40
N LEU A 85 0.71 1.09 -8.26
CA LEU A 85 2.08 1.30 -8.71
C LEU A 85 2.13 1.34 -10.22
N THR A 86 3.05 2.15 -10.76
CA THR A 86 3.21 2.25 -12.22
C THR A 86 3.88 1.03 -12.83
N GLU A 87 4.48 0.17 -12.00
CA GLU A 87 5.13 -1.06 -12.47
C GLU A 87 4.85 -2.16 -11.47
N GLU A 88 4.91 -3.41 -11.94
CA GLU A 88 4.75 -4.54 -11.06
C GLU A 88 5.96 -4.60 -10.12
N PRO A 89 5.74 -4.66 -8.81
CA PRO A 89 6.86 -4.67 -7.87
C PRO A 89 7.57 -6.02 -7.84
N VAL A 90 8.87 -5.98 -7.59
CA VAL A 90 9.64 -7.18 -7.28
C VAL A 90 9.23 -7.68 -5.90
N ARG A 91 9.05 -6.74 -4.98
CA ARG A 91 8.61 -7.06 -3.62
C ARG A 91 7.83 -5.88 -3.07
N ILE A 92 6.73 -6.17 -2.39
CA ILE A 92 5.97 -5.16 -1.68
C ILE A 92 5.41 -5.75 -0.40
N GLN A 93 5.57 -5.03 0.70
CA GLN A 93 5.20 -5.54 2.01
C GLN A 93 4.90 -4.41 2.97
N PHE A 94 4.08 -4.71 3.96
CA PHE A 94 3.98 -3.86 5.12
C PHE A 94 4.97 -4.35 6.16
N ALA A 95 5.69 -3.40 6.76
CA ALA A 95 6.43 -3.65 7.98
C ALA A 95 5.64 -2.95 9.07
N ASN A 96 4.85 -3.69 9.81
CA ASN A 96 4.03 -3.08 10.83
C ASN A 96 4.52 -3.51 12.20
N THR A 97 4.52 -2.56 13.10
CA THR A 97 5.14 -2.75 14.40
C THR A 97 4.24 -3.46 15.38
N LYS A 98 2.94 -3.54 15.11
CA LYS A 98 2.00 -4.09 16.08
C LYS A 98 0.82 -4.81 15.44
N GLY A 99 0.98 -5.29 14.22
CA GLY A 99 -0.09 -6.00 13.55
C GLY A 99 -1.26 -5.12 13.14
N TYR A 100 -0.96 -3.88 12.75
CA TYR A 100 -2.01 -2.93 12.42
C TYR A 100 -2.56 -3.06 11.02
N ALA A 101 -1.98 -3.89 10.19
CA ALA A 101 -2.45 -4.08 8.82
C ALA A 101 -3.13 -5.43 8.67
N VAL A 102 -4.38 -5.43 8.24
CA VAL A 102 -5.19 -6.63 8.09
C VAL A 102 -5.80 -6.64 6.69
N ARG A 103 -5.71 -7.79 6.02
CA ARG A 103 -6.35 -7.94 4.72
C ARG A 103 -7.85 -7.84 4.84
N SER A 104 -8.44 -7.06 3.93
CA SER A 104 -9.89 -6.93 3.85
C SER A 104 -10.33 -7.44 2.48
N LEU A 105 -11.21 -8.35 2.50
CA LEU A 105 -11.69 -8.91 1.24
C LEU A 105 -12.97 -8.30 0.83
#